data_0e353db68c59a53b688c7f3a247a585a
#
_entry.id   0e353db68c59a53b688c7f3a247a585a
#
_cell.length_a   1.000
_cell.length_b   1.000
_cell.length_c   1.000
_cell.angle_alpha   90.00
_cell.angle_beta   90.00
_cell.angle_gamma   90.00
#
_symmetry.space_group_name_H-M   'P 1'
#
loop_
_entity.id
_entity.type
_entity.pdbx_description
1 polymer ?
#
loop_
_entity_poly.entity_id
_entity_poly.type
_entity_poly.pdbx_seq_one_letter_code
_entity_poly.pdbx_strand_id
1 'polypeptide(L)'
;LVTKMNQEFAKTLDLKETLNNSLELIIKRINAQAANIFLIDEKNQSFQCIASKHQAYLEDFEIPITQGVMGKAAVMKKCIRVGDVRKDVREIAEFYFDLDNKTNFTTYSVLCSPLIAANECIGVIHCLNKKTDDKLFIEEDRKLLETLSAPAALAIRNAKMAKEMVEKNKIQKEVEIVGEIQKSLLSQNKKEDFPIAGINIPAKVVSGDFYNF
;
A
#
# COMPACT_ATOMS: atom_id res chain seq x y z
N LEU A 1 -0.55 -5.43 -22.87
CA LEU A 1 -1.17 -4.80 -21.71
C LEU A 1 -0.16 -4.71 -20.55
N VAL A 2 0.42 -5.83 -20.12
CA VAL A 2 1.45 -5.88 -19.06
C VAL A 2 2.61 -4.92 -19.37
N THR A 3 3.09 -4.90 -20.61
CA THR A 3 4.16 -3.99 -21.05
C THR A 3 3.77 -2.51 -20.91
N LYS A 4 2.51 -2.16 -21.24
CA LYS A 4 2.00 -0.79 -21.12
C LYS A 4 1.85 -0.39 -19.65
N MET A 5 1.35 -1.28 -18.80
CA MET A 5 1.30 -1.05 -17.35
C MET A 5 2.71 -0.88 -16.74
N ASN A 6 3.66 -1.73 -17.11
CA ASN A 6 5.05 -1.59 -16.65
C ASN A 6 5.68 -0.27 -17.09
N GLN A 7 5.37 0.23 -18.29
CA GLN A 7 5.84 1.54 -18.77
C GLN A 7 5.19 2.71 -18.02
N GLU A 8 3.93 2.60 -17.65
CA GLU A 8 3.24 3.62 -16.84
C GLU A 8 3.75 3.64 -15.40
N PHE A 9 3.97 2.48 -14.77
CA PHE A 9 4.59 2.39 -13.45
C PHE A 9 6.00 2.97 -13.39
N ALA A 10 6.73 2.99 -14.51
CA ALA A 10 8.08 3.55 -14.59
C ALA A 10 8.13 5.06 -14.84
N LYS A 11 7.03 5.68 -15.30
CA LYS A 11 7.01 7.07 -15.76
C LYS A 11 6.47 8.08 -14.75
N THR A 12 5.66 7.66 -13.80
CA THR A 12 4.93 8.59 -12.93
C THR A 12 5.48 8.56 -11.51
N LEU A 13 5.86 9.72 -10.99
CA LEU A 13 6.26 9.91 -9.58
C LEU A 13 5.05 9.81 -8.62
N ASP A 14 3.82 9.90 -9.13
CA ASP A 14 2.59 9.74 -8.33
C ASP A 14 2.03 8.32 -8.47
N LEU A 15 2.29 7.51 -7.44
CA LEU A 15 1.78 6.14 -7.35
C LEU A 15 0.25 6.09 -7.44
N LYS A 16 -0.47 7.03 -6.81
CA LYS A 16 -1.93 7.06 -6.77
C LYS A 16 -2.53 7.25 -8.16
N GLU A 17 -1.99 8.16 -8.95
CA GLU A 17 -2.41 8.39 -10.33
C GLU A 17 -2.18 7.16 -11.20
N THR A 18 -0.99 6.56 -11.09
CA THR A 18 -0.63 5.36 -11.85
C THR A 18 -1.53 4.17 -11.52
N LEU A 19 -1.85 3.97 -10.24
CA LEU A 19 -2.77 2.91 -9.81
C LEU A 19 -4.18 3.15 -10.32
N ASN A 20 -4.67 4.38 -10.28
CA ASN A 20 -5.98 4.74 -10.83
C ASN A 20 -6.08 4.47 -12.34
N ASN A 21 -5.04 4.80 -13.10
CA ASN A 21 -4.98 4.52 -14.54
C ASN A 21 -4.94 3.00 -14.81
N SER A 22 -4.23 2.26 -13.97
CA SER A 22 -4.18 0.79 -14.05
C SER A 22 -5.53 0.16 -13.76
N LEU A 23 -6.28 0.67 -12.75
CA LEU A 23 -7.63 0.21 -12.46
C LEU A 23 -8.59 0.44 -13.64
N GLU A 24 -8.48 1.57 -14.33
CA GLU A 24 -9.28 1.86 -15.52
C GLU A 24 -9.04 0.83 -16.64
N LEU A 25 -7.78 0.48 -16.88
CA LEU A 25 -7.42 -0.57 -17.84
C LEU A 25 -7.94 -1.95 -17.42
N ILE A 26 -7.86 -2.28 -16.14
CA ILE A 26 -8.38 -3.53 -15.59
C ILE A 26 -9.90 -3.60 -15.77
N ILE A 27 -10.64 -2.55 -15.37
CA ILE A 27 -12.09 -2.45 -15.52
C ILE A 27 -12.50 -2.68 -16.98
N LYS A 28 -11.84 -1.99 -17.90
CA LYS A 28 -12.13 -2.10 -19.34
C LYS A 28 -11.87 -3.50 -19.87
N ARG A 29 -10.79 -4.15 -19.45
CA ARG A 29 -10.40 -5.48 -19.96
C ARG A 29 -11.20 -6.63 -19.36
N ILE A 30 -11.47 -6.55 -18.08
CA ILE A 30 -12.27 -7.56 -17.36
C ILE A 30 -13.76 -7.29 -17.55
N ASN A 31 -14.13 -6.11 -18.07
CA ASN A 31 -15.50 -5.66 -18.18
C ASN A 31 -16.23 -5.65 -16.82
N ALA A 32 -15.57 -5.10 -15.81
CA ALA A 32 -16.13 -4.92 -14.47
C ALA A 32 -16.85 -3.57 -14.35
N GLN A 33 -17.76 -3.44 -13.37
CA GLN A 33 -18.43 -2.18 -13.06
C GLN A 33 -17.54 -1.25 -12.25
N ALA A 34 -16.82 -1.80 -11.28
CA ALA A 34 -15.89 -1.07 -10.41
C ALA A 34 -14.66 -1.90 -10.09
N ALA A 35 -13.58 -1.23 -9.71
CA ALA A 35 -12.40 -1.90 -9.16
C ALA A 35 -11.68 -1.01 -8.14
N ASN A 36 -11.09 -1.66 -7.15
CA ASN A 36 -10.38 -1.02 -6.05
C ASN A 36 -9.06 -1.73 -5.79
N ILE A 37 -8.09 -0.98 -5.28
CA ILE A 37 -6.85 -1.53 -4.73
C ILE A 37 -6.81 -1.21 -3.25
N PHE A 38 -6.65 -2.25 -2.46
CA PHE A 38 -6.45 -2.16 -1.02
C PHE A 38 -5.06 -2.64 -0.66
N LEU A 39 -4.38 -1.92 0.22
CA LEU A 39 -3.13 -2.37 0.84
C LEU A 39 -3.37 -2.81 2.28
N ILE A 40 -2.54 -3.72 2.74
CA ILE A 40 -2.54 -4.17 4.12
C ILE A 40 -1.80 -3.13 4.97
N ASP A 41 -2.49 -2.62 5.98
CA ASP A 41 -1.89 -1.91 7.11
C ASP A 41 -1.60 -2.93 8.23
N GLU A 42 -0.33 -3.27 8.38
CA GLU A 42 0.12 -4.25 9.38
C GLU A 42 -0.09 -3.76 10.82
N LYS A 43 -0.08 -2.44 11.05
CA LYS A 43 -0.27 -1.86 12.39
C LYS A 43 -1.70 -2.03 12.87
N ASN A 44 -2.66 -1.72 11.99
CA ASN A 44 -4.07 -1.77 12.31
C ASN A 44 -4.71 -3.12 11.94
N GLN A 45 -3.95 -4.04 11.34
CA GLN A 45 -4.45 -5.32 10.83
C GLN A 45 -5.69 -5.16 9.94
N SER A 46 -5.65 -4.14 9.07
CA SER A 46 -6.76 -3.75 8.20
C SER A 46 -6.31 -3.53 6.76
N PHE A 47 -7.29 -3.58 5.84
CA PHE A 47 -7.10 -3.12 4.48
C PHE A 47 -7.43 -1.63 4.38
N GLN A 48 -6.57 -0.87 3.73
CA GLN A 48 -6.77 0.54 3.39
C GLN A 48 -6.93 0.69 1.89
N CYS A 49 -7.98 1.39 1.44
CA CYS A 49 -8.19 1.68 0.03
C CYS A 49 -7.23 2.79 -0.44
N ILE A 50 -6.37 2.46 -1.40
CA ILE A 50 -5.41 3.42 -1.97
C ILE A 50 -5.79 3.91 -3.36
N ALA A 51 -6.63 3.17 -4.06
CA ALA A 51 -7.17 3.55 -5.37
C ALA A 51 -8.56 2.94 -5.56
N SER A 52 -9.48 3.72 -6.11
CA SER A 52 -10.86 3.30 -6.39
C SER A 52 -11.36 3.90 -7.68
N LYS A 53 -12.07 3.11 -8.48
CA LYS A 53 -12.73 3.54 -9.72
C LYS A 53 -14.18 3.03 -9.77
N HIS A 54 -15.08 3.97 -10.06
CA HIS A 54 -16.52 3.73 -10.25
C HIS A 54 -17.28 3.20 -9.03
N GLN A 55 -16.69 3.30 -7.84
CA GLN A 55 -17.35 3.09 -6.56
C GLN A 55 -17.17 4.35 -5.70
N ALA A 56 -18.11 4.63 -4.80
CA ALA A 56 -18.01 5.77 -3.91
C ALA A 56 -16.78 5.66 -2.99
N TYR A 57 -16.41 6.78 -2.43
CA TYR A 57 -15.26 7.02 -1.60
C TYR A 57 -15.05 5.95 -0.52
N LEU A 58 -13.90 5.28 -0.54
CA LEU A 58 -13.56 4.16 0.35
C LEU A 58 -12.35 4.47 1.26
N GLU A 59 -11.85 5.70 1.26
CA GLU A 59 -10.60 6.04 1.96
C GLU A 59 -10.71 5.91 3.49
N ASP A 60 -11.92 6.06 4.04
CA ASP A 60 -12.15 6.00 5.49
C ASP A 60 -12.59 4.60 6.00
N PHE A 61 -12.54 3.59 5.12
CA PHE A 61 -12.95 2.25 5.52
C PHE A 61 -11.76 1.40 5.96
N GLU A 62 -11.78 1.00 7.22
CA GLU A 62 -10.92 -0.03 7.76
C GLU A 62 -11.63 -1.38 7.68
N ILE A 63 -11.08 -2.27 6.86
CA ILE A 63 -11.60 -3.62 6.66
C ILE A 63 -10.62 -4.59 7.27
N PRO A 64 -11.00 -5.38 8.29
CA PRO A 64 -10.10 -6.35 8.89
C PRO A 64 -9.51 -7.32 7.87
N ILE A 65 -8.19 -7.60 7.95
CA ILE A 65 -7.49 -8.44 6.96
C ILE A 65 -7.97 -9.89 6.93
N THR A 66 -8.71 -10.33 7.92
CA THR A 66 -9.24 -11.70 8.03
C THR A 66 -10.64 -11.84 7.46
N GLN A 67 -11.31 -10.73 7.12
CA GLN A 67 -12.73 -10.77 6.75
C GLN A 67 -12.97 -10.73 5.24
N GLY A 68 -14.07 -11.32 4.85
CA GLY A 68 -14.59 -11.28 3.49
C GLY A 68 -13.74 -11.97 2.43
N VAL A 69 -14.05 -11.68 1.17
CA VAL A 69 -13.31 -12.23 0.02
C VAL A 69 -11.88 -11.70 -0.01
N MET A 70 -11.65 -10.46 0.40
CA MET A 70 -10.33 -9.83 0.42
C MET A 70 -9.41 -10.54 1.41
N GLY A 71 -9.86 -10.76 2.66
CA GLY A 71 -9.10 -11.48 3.67
C GLY A 71 -8.77 -12.90 3.23
N LYS A 72 -9.77 -13.60 2.64
CA LYS A 72 -9.59 -14.96 2.14
C LYS A 72 -8.58 -15.01 0.98
N ALA A 73 -8.64 -14.05 0.05
CA ALA A 73 -7.68 -13.96 -1.06
C ALA A 73 -6.25 -13.69 -0.56
N ALA A 74 -6.10 -12.82 0.44
CA ALA A 74 -4.82 -12.48 1.05
C ALA A 74 -4.19 -13.68 1.78
N VAL A 75 -4.96 -14.38 2.62
CA VAL A 75 -4.50 -15.54 3.39
C VAL A 75 -4.15 -16.72 2.49
N MET A 76 -5.03 -17.04 1.53
CA MET A 76 -4.80 -18.14 0.61
C MET A 76 -3.77 -17.84 -0.47
N LYS A 77 -3.41 -16.55 -0.66
CA LYS A 77 -2.56 -16.05 -1.75
C LYS A 77 -3.04 -16.51 -3.13
N LYS A 78 -4.37 -16.55 -3.31
CA LYS A 78 -5.02 -17.01 -4.54
C LYS A 78 -6.11 -16.04 -4.96
N CYS A 79 -6.30 -15.90 -6.25
CA CYS A 79 -7.44 -15.17 -6.79
C CYS A 79 -8.75 -15.91 -6.47
N ILE A 80 -9.70 -15.20 -5.88
CA ILE A 80 -11.00 -15.73 -5.51
C ILE A 80 -12.06 -15.10 -6.39
N ARG A 81 -12.96 -15.94 -6.88
CA ARG A 81 -14.11 -15.56 -7.68
C ARG A 81 -15.39 -15.93 -6.93
N VAL A 82 -16.28 -14.97 -6.75
CA VAL A 82 -17.63 -15.17 -6.20
C VAL A 82 -18.64 -14.80 -7.28
N GLY A 83 -19.51 -15.73 -7.63
CA GLY A 83 -20.48 -15.57 -8.71
C GLY A 83 -21.62 -14.62 -8.29
N ASP A 84 -22.41 -15.04 -7.32
CA ASP A 84 -23.52 -14.25 -6.78
C ASP A 84 -23.36 -14.15 -5.26
N VAL A 85 -22.96 -12.97 -4.78
CA VAL A 85 -22.71 -12.74 -3.35
C VAL A 85 -23.95 -12.93 -2.47
N ARG A 86 -25.16 -12.86 -3.06
CA ARG A 86 -26.42 -13.04 -2.35
C ARG A 86 -26.80 -14.52 -2.17
N LYS A 87 -26.32 -15.35 -3.07
CA LYS A 87 -26.53 -16.83 -3.02
C LYS A 87 -25.40 -17.54 -2.30
N ASP A 88 -24.29 -16.86 -2.10
CA ASP A 88 -23.16 -17.41 -1.36
C ASP A 88 -23.43 -17.27 0.13
N VAL A 89 -23.93 -18.37 0.73
CA VAL A 89 -24.28 -18.46 2.17
C VAL A 89 -23.06 -18.50 3.11
N ARG A 90 -21.84 -18.36 2.56
CA ARG A 90 -20.62 -18.27 3.37
C ARG A 90 -20.52 -16.88 4.03
N GLU A 91 -19.84 -16.78 5.16
CA GLU A 91 -19.59 -15.57 5.97
C GLU A 91 -19.12 -14.31 5.18
N ILE A 92 -18.82 -14.52 3.91
CA ILE A 92 -18.38 -13.52 2.94
C ILE A 92 -19.51 -12.54 2.56
N ALA A 93 -20.76 -12.97 2.54
CA ALA A 93 -21.88 -12.17 2.07
C ALA A 93 -22.25 -11.02 3.01
N GLU A 94 -22.23 -11.24 4.33
CA GLU A 94 -22.57 -10.21 5.33
C GLU A 94 -21.64 -8.99 5.26
N PHE A 95 -20.38 -9.22 4.97
CA PHE A 95 -19.39 -8.14 4.87
C PHE A 95 -19.66 -7.19 3.70
N TYR A 96 -20.12 -7.71 2.56
CA TYR A 96 -20.40 -6.86 1.39
C TYR A 96 -21.64 -6.01 1.56
N PHE A 97 -22.64 -6.45 2.30
CA PHE A 97 -23.84 -5.67 2.54
C PHE A 97 -23.56 -4.39 3.34
N ASP A 98 -22.66 -4.43 4.31
CA ASP A 98 -22.27 -3.24 5.06
C ASP A 98 -21.53 -2.22 4.17
N LEU A 99 -20.64 -2.68 3.30
CA LEU A 99 -19.93 -1.82 2.38
C LEU A 99 -20.86 -1.23 1.31
N ASP A 100 -21.75 -2.05 0.77
CA ASP A 100 -22.75 -1.64 -0.20
C ASP A 100 -23.70 -0.58 0.39
N ASN A 101 -24.19 -0.77 1.62
CA ASN A 101 -25.05 0.18 2.29
C ASN A 101 -24.38 1.55 2.50
N LYS A 102 -23.09 1.54 2.89
CA LYS A 102 -22.32 2.76 3.13
C LYS A 102 -21.94 3.50 1.85
N THR A 103 -21.73 2.77 0.75
CA THR A 103 -21.28 3.34 -0.53
C THR A 103 -22.43 3.57 -1.53
N ASN A 104 -23.65 3.18 -1.18
CA ASN A 104 -24.81 3.15 -2.09
C ASN A 104 -24.51 2.37 -3.39
N PHE A 105 -23.71 1.32 -3.28
CA PHE A 105 -23.34 0.42 -4.36
C PHE A 105 -23.98 -0.93 -4.14
N THR A 106 -24.35 -1.63 -5.20
CA THR A 106 -24.92 -2.98 -5.08
C THR A 106 -23.99 -3.99 -5.71
N THR A 107 -23.38 -4.82 -4.87
CA THR A 107 -22.48 -5.88 -5.32
C THR A 107 -23.26 -7.15 -5.67
N TYR A 108 -23.02 -7.69 -6.86
CA TYR A 108 -23.54 -8.97 -7.34
C TYR A 108 -22.46 -10.02 -7.42
N SER A 109 -21.35 -9.71 -8.10
CA SER A 109 -20.25 -10.64 -8.30
C SER A 109 -18.90 -9.98 -7.97
N VAL A 110 -17.95 -10.80 -7.54
CA VAL A 110 -16.64 -10.36 -7.09
C VAL A 110 -15.54 -11.18 -7.72
N LEU A 111 -14.47 -10.50 -8.11
CA LEU A 111 -13.20 -11.10 -8.46
C LEU A 111 -12.09 -10.38 -7.68
N CYS A 112 -11.41 -11.10 -6.80
CA CYS A 112 -10.40 -10.55 -5.91
C CYS A 112 -9.07 -11.28 -6.09
N SER A 113 -8.02 -10.54 -6.43
CA SER A 113 -6.67 -11.09 -6.61
C SER A 113 -5.70 -10.50 -5.60
N PRO A 114 -4.89 -11.32 -4.91
CA PRO A 114 -3.87 -10.81 -4.00
C PRO A 114 -2.74 -10.14 -4.77
N LEU A 115 -2.19 -9.08 -4.18
CA LEU A 115 -0.97 -8.41 -4.60
C LEU A 115 0.20 -9.05 -3.85
N ILE A 116 0.95 -9.90 -4.55
CA ILE A 116 2.05 -10.65 -3.94
C ILE A 116 3.39 -10.05 -4.39
N ALA A 117 4.21 -9.64 -3.42
CA ALA A 117 5.57 -9.18 -3.63
C ALA A 117 6.52 -9.83 -2.63
N ALA A 118 7.64 -10.40 -3.10
CA ALA A 118 8.60 -11.16 -2.29
C ALA A 118 7.95 -12.25 -1.41
N ASN A 119 7.00 -12.97 -1.97
CA ASN A 119 6.27 -14.06 -1.30
C ASN A 119 5.29 -13.61 -0.19
N GLU A 120 5.09 -12.31 -0.01
CA GLU A 120 4.14 -11.72 0.95
C GLU A 120 2.96 -11.08 0.23
N CYS A 121 1.79 -11.17 0.83
CA CYS A 121 0.61 -10.47 0.34
C CYS A 121 0.63 -9.04 0.94
N ILE A 122 0.82 -8.04 0.08
CA ILE A 122 0.86 -6.63 0.47
C ILE A 122 -0.49 -5.93 0.30
N GLY A 123 -1.47 -6.61 -0.28
CA GLY A 123 -2.79 -6.05 -0.56
C GLY A 123 -3.60 -6.89 -1.53
N VAL A 124 -4.67 -6.33 -2.05
CA VAL A 124 -5.55 -7.00 -3.03
C VAL A 124 -6.04 -6.03 -4.10
N ILE A 125 -6.31 -6.55 -5.30
CA ILE A 125 -7.15 -5.91 -6.31
C ILE A 125 -8.52 -6.54 -6.25
N HIS A 126 -9.53 -5.72 -6.13
CA HIS A 126 -10.93 -6.10 -5.92
C HIS A 126 -11.78 -5.55 -7.07
N CYS A 127 -12.28 -6.42 -7.95
CA CYS A 127 -13.16 -6.10 -9.06
C CYS A 127 -14.60 -6.49 -8.73
N LEU A 128 -15.54 -5.60 -9.02
CA LEU A 128 -16.94 -5.74 -8.68
C LEU A 128 -17.82 -5.71 -9.92
N ASN A 129 -18.81 -6.58 -9.94
CA ASN A 129 -19.88 -6.65 -10.91
C ASN A 129 -19.40 -6.78 -12.35
N LYS A 130 -19.37 -8.00 -12.87
CA LYS A 130 -19.16 -8.24 -14.30
C LYS A 130 -20.30 -7.62 -15.11
N LYS A 131 -19.97 -6.89 -16.16
CA LYS A 131 -20.92 -6.25 -17.09
C LYS A 131 -21.32 -7.20 -18.22
N THR A 132 -21.81 -8.38 -17.87
CA THR A 132 -22.41 -9.36 -18.77
C THR A 132 -23.82 -9.65 -18.32
N ASP A 133 -24.66 -10.28 -19.16
CA ASP A 133 -26.06 -10.56 -18.83
C ASP A 133 -26.19 -11.45 -17.59
N ASP A 134 -25.29 -12.42 -17.45
CA ASP A 134 -25.22 -13.35 -16.31
C ASP A 134 -24.53 -12.72 -15.08
N LYS A 135 -23.86 -11.56 -15.26
CA LYS A 135 -23.09 -10.84 -14.23
C LYS A 135 -21.98 -11.66 -13.56
N LEU A 136 -21.48 -12.71 -14.20
CA LEU A 136 -20.51 -13.65 -13.64
C LEU A 136 -19.11 -13.42 -14.22
N PHE A 137 -18.12 -13.33 -13.35
CA PHE A 137 -16.73 -13.43 -13.77
C PHE A 137 -16.41 -14.87 -14.17
N ILE A 138 -15.65 -15.03 -15.24
CA ILE A 138 -15.24 -16.33 -15.77
C ILE A 138 -13.78 -16.66 -15.44
N GLU A 139 -13.33 -17.84 -15.81
CA GLU A 139 -11.95 -18.30 -15.50
C GLU A 139 -10.89 -17.47 -16.23
N GLU A 140 -11.19 -16.99 -17.42
CA GLU A 140 -10.34 -16.10 -18.21
C GLU A 140 -10.13 -14.75 -17.50
N ASP A 141 -11.18 -14.20 -16.88
CA ASP A 141 -11.08 -12.98 -16.07
C ASP A 141 -10.16 -13.19 -14.86
N ARG A 142 -10.26 -14.37 -14.21
CA ARG A 142 -9.40 -14.75 -13.08
C ARG A 142 -7.93 -14.76 -13.50
N LYS A 143 -7.61 -15.49 -14.58
CA LYS A 143 -6.24 -15.57 -15.10
C LYS A 143 -5.70 -14.22 -15.53
N LEU A 144 -6.55 -13.40 -16.14
CA LEU A 144 -6.18 -12.05 -16.55
C LEU A 144 -5.85 -11.18 -15.33
N LEU A 145 -6.70 -11.18 -14.29
CA LEU A 145 -6.47 -10.37 -13.09
C LEU A 145 -5.20 -10.85 -12.35
N GLU A 146 -4.98 -12.15 -12.22
CA GLU A 146 -3.74 -12.69 -11.63
C GLU A 146 -2.50 -12.21 -12.38
N THR A 147 -2.54 -12.24 -13.71
CA THR A 147 -1.42 -11.75 -14.55
C THR A 147 -1.15 -10.26 -14.38
N LEU A 148 -2.18 -9.47 -14.11
CA LEU A 148 -2.06 -8.02 -13.90
C LEU A 148 -1.67 -7.65 -12.47
N SER A 149 -1.98 -8.50 -11.51
CA SER A 149 -1.71 -8.27 -10.09
C SER A 149 -0.22 -8.30 -9.74
N ALA A 150 0.57 -9.16 -10.38
CA ALA A 150 1.99 -9.30 -10.09
C ALA A 150 2.82 -8.03 -10.40
N PRO A 151 2.73 -7.41 -11.60
CA PRO A 151 3.44 -6.17 -11.87
C PRO A 151 2.92 -5.00 -11.03
N ALA A 152 1.62 -4.95 -10.69
CA ALA A 152 1.06 -3.96 -9.80
C ALA A 152 1.65 -4.07 -8.38
N ALA A 153 1.74 -5.29 -7.84
CA ALA A 153 2.36 -5.55 -6.55
C ALA A 153 3.83 -5.09 -6.49
N LEU A 154 4.59 -5.41 -7.54
CA LEU A 154 6.00 -5.00 -7.63
C LEU A 154 6.14 -3.47 -7.67
N ALA A 155 5.33 -2.79 -8.48
CA ALA A 155 5.35 -1.34 -8.58
C ALA A 155 5.01 -0.65 -7.25
N ILE A 156 3.98 -1.13 -6.55
CA ILE A 156 3.57 -0.62 -5.24
C ILE A 156 4.70 -0.80 -4.23
N ARG A 157 5.31 -1.99 -4.19
CA ARG A 157 6.43 -2.28 -3.29
C ARG A 157 7.62 -1.37 -3.56
N ASN A 158 8.01 -1.21 -4.82
CA ASN A 158 9.13 -0.34 -5.20
C ASN A 158 8.87 1.11 -4.81
N ALA A 159 7.66 1.62 -5.03
CA ALA A 159 7.29 2.97 -4.63
C ALA A 159 7.31 3.15 -3.10
N LYS A 160 6.82 2.17 -2.34
CA LYS A 160 6.89 2.17 -0.86
C LYS A 160 8.34 2.21 -0.38
N MET A 161 9.20 1.33 -0.92
CA MET A 161 10.63 1.30 -0.58
C MET A 161 11.34 2.60 -0.92
N ALA A 162 11.05 3.20 -2.09
CA ALA A 162 11.63 4.49 -2.47
C ALA A 162 11.23 5.61 -1.49
N LYS A 163 9.95 5.66 -1.09
CA LYS A 163 9.46 6.63 -0.10
C LYS A 163 10.14 6.46 1.27
N GLU A 164 10.25 5.23 1.75
CA GLU A 164 10.93 4.91 3.01
C GLU A 164 12.43 5.29 2.97
N MET A 165 13.11 5.08 1.83
CA MET A 165 14.50 5.47 1.65
C MET A 165 14.68 6.99 1.69
N VAL A 166 13.81 7.74 1.03
CA VAL A 166 13.84 9.22 1.06
C VAL A 166 13.65 9.73 2.49
N GLU A 167 12.67 9.20 3.22
CA GLU A 167 12.42 9.59 4.60
C GLU A 167 13.59 9.25 5.53
N LYS A 168 14.15 8.05 5.37
CA LYS A 168 15.34 7.65 6.13
C LYS A 168 16.54 8.57 5.86
N ASN A 169 16.78 8.92 4.60
CA ASN A 169 17.85 9.83 4.22
C ASN A 169 17.64 11.23 4.78
N LYS A 170 16.37 11.71 4.83
CA LYS A 170 16.03 12.98 5.42
C LYS A 170 16.35 13.01 6.92
N ILE A 171 15.90 12.00 7.66
CA ILE A 171 16.18 11.86 9.09
C ILE A 171 17.69 11.79 9.35
N GLN A 172 18.43 11.04 8.52
CA GLN A 172 19.89 10.95 8.66
C GLN A 172 20.59 12.29 8.48
N LYS A 173 20.18 13.08 7.48
CA LYS A 173 20.70 14.45 7.29
C LYS A 173 20.36 15.39 8.46
N GLU A 174 19.15 15.29 8.99
CA GLU A 174 18.75 16.08 10.16
C GLU A 174 19.63 15.74 11.38
N VAL A 175 19.93 14.46 11.61
CA VAL A 175 20.82 14.01 12.69
C VAL A 175 22.25 14.49 12.46
N GLU A 176 22.76 14.48 11.22
CA GLU A 176 24.09 15.00 10.87
C GLU A 176 24.20 16.51 11.19
N ILE A 177 23.19 17.31 10.80
CA ILE A 177 23.13 18.74 11.09
C ILE A 177 23.13 19.00 12.59
N VAL A 178 22.32 18.24 13.35
CA VAL A 178 22.30 18.35 14.82
C VAL A 178 23.68 18.04 15.42
N GLY A 179 24.39 17.04 14.87
CA GLY A 179 25.74 16.70 15.29
C GLY A 179 26.75 17.84 15.02
N GLU A 180 26.65 18.51 13.89
CA GLU A 180 27.48 19.67 13.56
C GLU A 180 27.20 20.87 14.49
N ILE A 181 25.93 21.14 14.75
CA ILE A 181 25.52 22.19 15.71
C ILE A 181 26.07 21.88 17.09
N GLN A 182 25.93 20.64 17.57
CA GLN A 182 26.45 20.24 18.87
C GLN A 182 27.97 20.46 18.97
N LYS A 183 28.73 20.06 17.93
CA LYS A 183 30.18 20.31 17.88
C LYS A 183 30.53 21.79 17.90
N SER A 184 29.72 22.64 17.27
CA SER A 184 29.98 24.08 17.27
C SER A 184 29.68 24.73 18.60
N LEU A 185 28.75 24.17 19.38
CA LEU A 185 28.39 24.66 20.72
C LEU A 185 29.36 24.20 21.82
N LEU A 186 30.05 23.05 21.59
CA LEU A 186 31.09 22.60 22.51
C LEU A 186 32.26 23.57 22.43
N SER A 187 32.61 24.14 23.54
CA SER A 187 33.67 25.16 23.66
C SER A 187 34.99 24.62 23.08
N GLN A 188 35.43 25.23 21.97
CA GLN A 188 36.78 24.99 21.38
C GLN A 188 37.85 25.90 22.00
N ASN A 189 37.44 26.76 22.94
CA ASN A 189 38.36 27.70 23.55
C ASN A 189 39.28 27.00 24.56
N LYS A 190 40.43 26.59 24.11
CA LYS A 190 41.57 26.35 24.97
C LYS A 190 41.96 27.71 25.55
N LYS A 191 41.46 28.05 26.74
CA LYS A 191 42.11 29.06 27.56
C LYS A 191 43.46 28.46 27.93
N GLU A 192 44.56 29.04 27.42
CA GLU A 192 45.93 28.53 27.59
C GLU A 192 46.35 28.31 29.03
N ASP A 193 45.63 28.94 29.99
CA ASP A 193 45.89 28.85 31.41
C ASP A 193 44.93 27.96 32.21
N PHE A 194 44.08 27.17 31.54
CA PHE A 194 43.13 26.31 32.25
C PHE A 194 43.60 24.85 32.31
N PRO A 195 43.82 24.28 33.51
CA PRO A 195 44.51 22.98 33.66
C PRO A 195 43.66 21.78 33.31
N ILE A 196 42.46 21.96 32.71
CA ILE A 196 41.53 20.90 32.37
C ILE A 196 41.29 20.89 30.86
N ALA A 197 41.34 19.68 30.25
CA ALA A 197 40.92 19.44 28.88
C ALA A 197 39.77 18.43 28.88
N GLY A 198 38.75 18.71 28.11
CA GLY A 198 37.60 17.82 27.89
C GLY A 198 37.54 17.38 26.44
N ILE A 199 37.13 16.15 26.22
CA ILE A 199 36.83 15.62 24.89
C ILE A 199 35.45 14.95 24.92
N ASN A 200 34.61 15.24 23.95
CA ASN A 200 33.34 14.55 23.75
C ASN A 200 33.47 13.66 22.51
N ILE A 201 33.32 12.36 22.72
CA ILE A 201 33.35 11.36 21.65
C ILE A 201 31.97 10.75 21.54
N PRO A 202 31.15 11.17 20.57
CA PRO A 202 29.81 10.65 20.41
C PRO A 202 29.86 9.17 19.97
N ALA A 203 29.02 8.33 20.57
CA ALA A 203 28.90 6.91 20.21
C ALA A 203 28.29 6.72 18.79
N LYS A 204 27.54 7.73 18.32
CA LYS A 204 27.03 7.85 16.96
C LYS A 204 27.30 9.26 16.43
N VAL A 205 26.33 9.88 15.78
CA VAL A 205 26.46 11.23 15.20
C VAL A 205 26.35 12.34 16.26
N VAL A 206 25.47 12.12 17.24
CA VAL A 206 25.16 13.07 18.33
C VAL A 206 25.50 12.45 19.67
N SER A 207 26.13 13.26 20.57
CA SER A 207 26.40 12.84 21.94
C SER A 207 25.23 13.15 22.86
N GLY A 208 24.96 12.26 23.82
CA GLY A 208 24.03 12.53 24.92
C GLY A 208 24.62 13.43 26.00
N ASP A 209 25.94 13.55 26.05
CA ASP A 209 26.67 14.28 27.07
C ASP A 209 27.11 15.67 26.53
N PHE A 210 27.20 16.61 27.47
CA PHE A 210 27.61 17.98 27.19
C PHE A 210 28.53 18.46 28.31
N TYR A 211 29.58 19.19 27.95
CA TYR A 211 30.42 19.89 28.92
C TYR A 211 30.67 21.34 28.53
N ASN A 212 30.86 22.20 29.52
CA ASN A 212 31.24 23.57 29.36
C ASN A 212 32.25 23.98 30.47
N PHE A 213 33.20 24.85 30.14
CA PHE A 213 34.19 25.36 31.08
C PHE A 213 34.06 26.87 31.25
#